data_fc7747a14714adefc58096bb459eb997
#
_entry.id   fc7747a14714adefc58096bb459eb997
#
_cell.length_a   1.000
_cell.length_b   1.000
_cell.length_c   1.000
_cell.angle_alpha   90.00
_cell.angle_beta   90.00
_cell.angle_gamma   90.00
#
_symmetry.space_group_name_H-M   'P 1'
#
loop_
_entity.id
_entity.type
_entity.pdbx_description
1 polymer ?
#
loop_
_entity_poly.entity_id
_entity_poly.type
_entity_poly.pdbx_seq_one_letter_code
_entity_poly.pdbx_strand_id
1 'polypeptide(L)'
;FNPHPHASKTANYAVDLVNRAVLEAGGPENIVVSVEHPTKESSDEMMHSPIVRMLVATGGPGVVKALLSSGKKAIGAGAGNPPVIVDDTADIKKAAEDIVNGSSFDNNLPCIAEKECFAFRNIADELIAEMQKHGAYLVKGDEIDKLLALCTIEKNGKYSINKDWVGRDALKFLSAVGISAPADTKLIICETNKDHPFVQTELMMPILAIVRVDNIDQAIDWAVEAEHGNRHSAHIHSKNVDHLTRFARAVETTIFVKNAPSYAGIGAGGEGYTTFTIAGPTGEGLTAAHSFTRSRRCVLVDGFHIV
;
A
#
# COMPACT_ATOMS: atom_id res chain seq x y z
N PHE A 1 2.66 4.60 21.40
CA PHE A 1 2.02 3.78 20.38
C PHE A 1 0.82 3.02 20.95
N ASN A 2 -0.21 2.83 20.11
CA ASN A 2 -1.32 1.92 20.38
C ASN A 2 -1.42 0.95 19.19
N PRO A 3 -0.66 -0.16 19.20
CA PRO A 3 -0.58 -1.07 18.07
C PRO A 3 -1.87 -1.87 17.87
N HIS A 4 -1.98 -2.53 16.71
CA HIS A 4 -3.04 -3.51 16.51
C HIS A 4 -2.90 -4.66 17.53
N PRO A 5 -3.98 -5.16 18.15
CA PRO A 5 -3.90 -6.20 19.19
C PRO A 5 -3.08 -7.44 18.80
N HIS A 6 -3.18 -7.89 17.54
CA HIS A 6 -2.41 -9.03 17.05
C HIS A 6 -0.92 -8.73 16.79
N ALA A 7 -0.52 -7.45 16.77
CA ALA A 7 0.87 -7.02 16.59
C ALA A 7 1.51 -6.48 17.89
N SER A 8 0.81 -6.51 19.02
CA SER A 8 1.26 -5.89 20.28
C SER A 8 2.64 -6.38 20.73
N LYS A 9 2.89 -7.70 20.70
CA LYS A 9 4.19 -8.27 21.10
C LYS A 9 5.35 -7.73 20.24
N THR A 10 5.18 -7.73 18.93
CA THR A 10 6.21 -7.23 17.99
C THR A 10 6.43 -5.73 18.16
N ALA A 11 5.33 -4.96 18.29
CA ALA A 11 5.41 -3.51 18.47
C ALA A 11 6.09 -3.14 19.80
N ASN A 12 5.74 -3.82 20.90
CA ASN A 12 6.36 -3.59 22.21
C ASN A 12 7.85 -3.94 22.20
N TYR A 13 8.24 -5.04 21.55
CA TYR A 13 9.65 -5.38 21.37
C TYR A 13 10.40 -4.33 20.54
N ALA A 14 9.78 -3.80 19.48
CA ALA A 14 10.38 -2.73 18.70
C ALA A 14 10.57 -1.43 19.52
N VAL A 15 9.61 -1.09 20.39
CA VAL A 15 9.74 0.02 21.34
C VAL A 15 10.94 -0.16 22.27
N ASP A 16 11.13 -1.37 22.81
CA ASP A 16 12.28 -1.69 23.66
C ASP A 16 13.61 -1.54 22.91
N LEU A 17 13.67 -2.00 21.66
CA LEU A 17 14.86 -1.83 20.81
C LEU A 17 15.20 -0.37 20.57
N VAL A 18 14.18 0.45 20.24
CA VAL A 18 14.37 1.89 20.02
C VAL A 18 14.85 2.58 21.28
N ASN A 19 14.22 2.32 22.43
CA ASN A 19 14.64 2.93 23.71
C ASN A 19 16.07 2.53 24.10
N ARG A 20 16.48 1.29 23.87
CA ARG A 20 17.88 0.86 24.07
C ARG A 20 18.85 1.63 23.18
N ALA A 21 18.57 1.75 21.90
CA ALA A 21 19.41 2.51 20.99
C ALA A 21 19.50 4.00 21.37
N VAL A 22 18.39 4.58 21.86
CA VAL A 22 18.37 5.97 22.37
C VAL A 22 19.30 6.12 23.58
N LEU A 23 19.23 5.21 24.54
CA LEU A 23 20.10 5.21 25.72
C LEU A 23 21.58 5.06 25.35
N GLU A 24 21.90 4.13 24.45
CA GLU A 24 23.26 3.91 23.95
C GLU A 24 23.83 5.18 23.27
N ALA A 25 22.96 5.95 22.61
CA ALA A 25 23.32 7.24 22.00
C ALA A 25 23.36 8.40 23.00
N GLY A 26 23.13 8.18 24.31
CA GLY A 26 23.12 9.21 25.34
C GLY A 26 21.82 10.01 25.45
N GLY A 27 20.73 9.50 24.88
CA GLY A 27 19.40 10.11 24.97
C GLY A 27 18.66 9.75 26.26
N PRO A 28 17.50 10.36 26.54
CA PRO A 28 16.72 10.11 27.75
C PRO A 28 15.99 8.75 27.71
N GLU A 29 15.65 8.25 28.87
CA GLU A 29 14.86 7.04 29.04
C GLU A 29 13.39 7.23 28.59
N ASN A 30 12.78 6.16 28.09
CA ASN A 30 11.33 6.04 27.84
C ASN A 30 10.74 7.14 26.95
N ILE A 31 11.49 7.57 25.94
CA ILE A 31 10.98 8.54 24.95
C ILE A 31 9.98 7.93 23.98
N VAL A 32 9.98 6.61 23.84
CA VAL A 32 9.00 5.84 23.08
C VAL A 32 8.27 4.90 24.04
N VAL A 33 6.94 4.98 24.03
CA VAL A 33 6.10 4.14 24.88
C VAL A 33 4.98 3.49 24.08
N SER A 34 4.50 2.34 24.53
CA SER A 34 3.45 1.57 23.87
C SER A 34 2.44 1.05 24.89
N VAL A 35 1.20 0.92 24.46
CA VAL A 35 0.16 0.24 25.22
C VAL A 35 0.43 -1.27 25.16
N GLU A 36 0.61 -1.91 26.30
CA GLU A 36 0.92 -3.34 26.39
C GLU A 36 -0.22 -4.22 25.86
N HIS A 37 -1.44 -3.86 26.24
CA HIS A 37 -2.68 -4.53 25.82
C HIS A 37 -3.59 -3.57 25.11
N PRO A 38 -3.36 -3.32 23.79
CA PRO A 38 -4.11 -2.34 23.04
C PRO A 38 -5.56 -2.76 22.82
N THR A 39 -6.48 -1.84 23.07
CA THR A 39 -7.91 -2.00 22.88
C THR A 39 -8.49 -0.79 22.13
N LYS A 40 -9.77 -0.87 21.78
CA LYS A 40 -10.48 0.29 21.23
C LYS A 40 -10.58 1.42 22.26
N GLU A 41 -10.83 1.07 23.51
CA GLU A 41 -10.92 2.00 24.63
C GLU A 41 -9.60 2.74 24.86
N SER A 42 -8.46 2.02 24.83
CA SER A 42 -7.13 2.66 24.94
C SER A 42 -6.82 3.59 23.76
N SER A 43 -7.32 3.26 22.56
CA SER A 43 -7.21 4.15 21.39
C SER A 43 -8.03 5.42 21.59
N ASP A 44 -9.26 5.29 22.08
CA ASP A 44 -10.17 6.41 22.33
C ASP A 44 -9.64 7.33 23.42
N GLU A 45 -9.15 6.75 24.52
CA GLU A 45 -8.49 7.49 25.61
C GLU A 45 -7.27 8.27 25.10
N MET A 46 -6.41 7.65 24.31
CA MET A 46 -5.26 8.33 23.70
C MET A 46 -5.68 9.47 22.77
N MET A 47 -6.71 9.28 21.96
CA MET A 47 -7.24 10.31 21.07
C MET A 47 -7.76 11.54 21.84
N HIS A 48 -8.36 11.35 23.02
CA HIS A 48 -8.95 12.43 23.81
C HIS A 48 -8.02 12.98 24.90
N SER A 49 -6.92 12.29 25.22
CA SER A 49 -5.98 12.72 26.27
C SER A 49 -5.39 14.11 26.00
N PRO A 50 -5.45 15.06 26.94
CA PRO A 50 -4.91 16.40 26.76
C PRO A 50 -3.39 16.45 26.62
N ILE A 51 -2.69 15.38 27.04
CA ILE A 51 -1.23 15.25 26.96
C ILE A 51 -0.81 14.98 25.52
N VAL A 52 -1.62 14.23 24.76
CA VAL A 52 -1.35 13.90 23.34
C VAL A 52 -1.70 15.10 22.47
N ARG A 53 -0.70 15.73 21.88
CA ARG A 53 -0.84 16.96 21.09
C ARG A 53 -1.05 16.71 19.59
N MET A 54 -0.60 15.57 19.09
CA MET A 54 -0.72 15.19 17.70
C MET A 54 -1.01 13.69 17.60
N LEU A 55 -1.88 13.33 16.69
CA LEU A 55 -2.25 11.95 16.43
C LEU A 55 -1.71 11.52 15.06
N VAL A 56 -1.21 10.31 14.99
CA VAL A 56 -0.78 9.68 13.73
C VAL A 56 -1.44 8.31 13.65
N ALA A 57 -2.16 8.03 12.58
CA ALA A 57 -2.74 6.72 12.37
C ALA A 57 -2.59 6.24 10.93
N THR A 58 -2.28 4.96 10.80
CA THR A 58 -2.36 4.21 9.55
C THR A 58 -3.45 3.16 9.70
N GLY A 59 -4.39 3.13 8.78
CA GLY A 59 -5.48 2.15 8.81
C GLY A 59 -6.64 2.47 7.89
N GLY A 60 -7.69 1.66 7.99
CA GLY A 60 -8.87 1.81 7.15
C GLY A 60 -9.63 3.13 7.39
N PRO A 61 -10.60 3.45 6.51
CA PRO A 61 -11.31 4.74 6.52
C PRO A 61 -11.95 5.11 7.87
N GLY A 62 -12.39 4.10 8.65
CA GLY A 62 -12.99 4.33 9.97
C GLY A 62 -12.01 4.88 11.00
N VAL A 63 -10.77 4.39 11.01
CA VAL A 63 -9.71 4.86 11.92
C VAL A 63 -9.30 6.28 11.56
N VAL A 64 -9.08 6.54 10.27
CA VAL A 64 -8.71 7.87 9.77
C VAL A 64 -9.83 8.90 10.08
N LYS A 65 -11.10 8.52 9.88
CA LYS A 65 -12.25 9.38 10.20
C LYS A 65 -12.32 9.70 11.70
N ALA A 66 -12.14 8.70 12.56
CA ALA A 66 -12.13 8.92 14.02
C ALA A 66 -10.99 9.87 14.42
N LEU A 67 -9.79 9.66 13.87
CA LEU A 67 -8.64 10.51 14.09
C LEU A 67 -8.91 11.98 13.70
N LEU A 68 -9.44 12.21 12.50
CA LEU A 68 -9.77 13.57 12.01
C LEU A 68 -10.85 14.23 12.82
N SER A 69 -11.76 13.45 13.43
CA SER A 69 -12.85 13.96 14.29
C SER A 69 -12.40 14.30 15.70
N SER A 70 -11.16 14.00 16.09
CA SER A 70 -10.64 14.25 17.46
C SER A 70 -10.45 15.72 17.82
N GLY A 71 -10.45 16.61 16.83
CA GLY A 71 -10.17 18.05 17.02
C GLY A 71 -8.69 18.39 17.25
N LYS A 72 -7.79 17.41 17.17
CA LYS A 72 -6.33 17.58 17.31
C LYS A 72 -5.64 17.67 15.95
N LYS A 73 -4.38 18.14 15.94
CA LYS A 73 -3.54 17.93 14.76
C LYS A 73 -3.43 16.42 14.50
N ALA A 74 -3.77 16.00 13.30
CA ALA A 74 -3.81 14.59 12.92
C ALA A 74 -3.08 14.36 11.60
N ILE A 75 -2.35 13.26 11.51
CA ILE A 75 -1.74 12.74 10.29
C ILE A 75 -2.36 11.35 10.04
N GLY A 76 -3.11 11.22 8.96
CA GLY A 76 -3.84 10.01 8.63
C GLY A 76 -3.34 9.38 7.33
N ALA A 77 -2.91 8.12 7.40
CA ALA A 77 -2.61 7.28 6.25
C ALA A 77 -3.77 6.30 6.02
N GLY A 78 -4.40 6.42 4.85
CA GLY A 78 -5.60 5.67 4.48
C GLY A 78 -5.30 4.36 3.75
N ALA A 79 -6.38 3.72 3.30
CA ALA A 79 -6.33 2.56 2.41
C ALA A 79 -5.88 2.96 1.00
N GLY A 80 -5.39 1.99 0.23
CA GLY A 80 -5.06 2.16 -1.17
C GLY A 80 -5.44 0.93 -1.98
N ASN A 81 -5.86 1.14 -3.21
CA ASN A 81 -5.99 0.09 -4.21
C ASN A 81 -5.17 0.51 -5.43
N PRO A 82 -3.83 0.35 -5.40
CA PRO A 82 -2.94 0.92 -6.39
C PRO A 82 -2.95 0.18 -7.73
N PRO A 83 -3.43 0.80 -8.82
CA PRO A 83 -3.38 0.23 -10.15
C PRO A 83 -1.97 0.32 -10.75
N VAL A 84 -1.64 -0.63 -11.63
CA VAL A 84 -0.52 -0.52 -12.55
C VAL A 84 -1.00 -0.61 -14.00
N ILE A 85 -0.54 0.31 -14.85
CA ILE A 85 -0.76 0.27 -16.30
C ILE A 85 0.51 -0.21 -17.00
N VAL A 86 0.35 -1.10 -17.98
CA VAL A 86 1.45 -1.51 -18.87
C VAL A 86 1.02 -1.29 -20.30
N ASP A 87 1.65 -0.33 -21.00
CA ASP A 87 1.37 -0.04 -22.40
C ASP A 87 2.35 -0.76 -23.36
N ASP A 88 2.11 -0.63 -24.65
CA ASP A 88 2.88 -1.30 -25.70
C ASP A 88 4.27 -0.67 -25.96
N THR A 89 4.60 0.42 -25.28
CA THR A 89 5.93 1.03 -25.31
C THR A 89 6.83 0.56 -24.17
N ALA A 90 6.28 -0.19 -23.21
CA ALA A 90 6.99 -0.67 -22.04
C ALA A 90 8.13 -1.64 -22.40
N ASP A 91 9.12 -1.73 -21.54
CA ASP A 91 10.04 -2.87 -21.52
C ASP A 91 9.32 -4.01 -20.77
N ILE A 92 8.74 -4.94 -21.53
CA ILE A 92 7.85 -5.97 -20.99
C ILE A 92 8.56 -6.88 -19.98
N LYS A 93 9.83 -7.23 -20.21
CA LYS A 93 10.60 -8.08 -19.30
C LYS A 93 10.82 -7.38 -17.97
N LYS A 94 11.25 -6.10 -18.03
CA LYS A 94 11.43 -5.29 -16.85
C LYS A 94 10.10 -5.04 -16.13
N ALA A 95 9.04 -4.73 -16.87
CA ALA A 95 7.70 -4.51 -16.29
C ALA A 95 7.20 -5.76 -15.55
N ALA A 96 7.37 -6.94 -16.13
CA ALA A 96 7.00 -8.20 -15.50
C ALA A 96 7.77 -8.46 -14.20
N GLU A 97 9.08 -8.28 -14.20
CA GLU A 97 9.93 -8.43 -13.03
C GLU A 97 9.53 -7.43 -11.92
N ASP A 98 9.41 -6.15 -12.27
CA ASP A 98 9.05 -5.08 -11.35
C ASP A 98 7.68 -5.31 -10.70
N ILE A 99 6.65 -5.64 -11.51
CA ILE A 99 5.29 -5.88 -11.02
C ILE A 99 5.25 -7.11 -10.12
N VAL A 100 5.91 -8.21 -10.48
CA VAL A 100 5.95 -9.40 -9.63
C VAL A 100 6.65 -9.10 -8.31
N ASN A 101 7.76 -8.37 -8.33
CA ASN A 101 8.49 -7.99 -7.12
C ASN A 101 7.68 -7.00 -6.26
N GLY A 102 7.03 -6.00 -6.87
CA GLY A 102 6.20 -5.04 -6.16
C GLY A 102 4.94 -5.66 -5.56
N SER A 103 4.18 -6.43 -6.36
CA SER A 103 2.95 -7.09 -5.90
C SER A 103 3.18 -8.20 -4.88
N SER A 104 4.35 -8.85 -4.88
CA SER A 104 4.68 -9.88 -3.89
C SER A 104 5.42 -9.34 -2.67
N PHE A 105 5.82 -8.06 -2.69
CA PHE A 105 6.53 -7.44 -1.58
C PHE A 105 5.73 -7.57 -0.28
N ASP A 106 6.35 -8.17 0.73
CA ASP A 106 5.73 -8.48 2.02
C ASP A 106 4.31 -9.09 1.88
N ASN A 107 4.17 -10.06 0.98
CA ASN A 107 2.90 -10.73 0.65
C ASN A 107 1.75 -9.77 0.30
N ASN A 108 2.07 -8.66 -0.36
CA ASN A 108 1.13 -7.59 -0.75
C ASN A 108 0.46 -6.86 0.43
N LEU A 109 1.05 -6.91 1.62
CA LEU A 109 0.56 -6.17 2.79
C LEU A 109 0.69 -4.65 2.65
N PRO A 110 1.78 -4.10 2.08
CA PRO A 110 1.91 -2.66 1.96
C PRO A 110 0.83 -2.06 1.05
N CYS A 111 0.25 -0.96 1.52
CA CYS A 111 -0.80 -0.23 0.81
C CYS A 111 -0.35 0.39 -0.52
N ILE A 112 0.98 0.43 -0.77
CA ILE A 112 1.57 0.92 -2.03
C ILE A 112 1.71 -0.18 -3.09
N ALA A 113 1.64 -1.45 -2.72
CA ALA A 113 1.86 -2.57 -3.63
C ALA A 113 0.79 -2.61 -4.73
N GLU A 114 1.18 -3.00 -5.94
CA GLU A 114 0.27 -3.15 -7.07
C GLU A 114 -0.84 -4.14 -6.71
N LYS A 115 -2.11 -3.74 -6.89
CA LYS A 115 -3.29 -4.55 -6.55
C LYS A 115 -3.99 -5.11 -7.79
N GLU A 116 -3.97 -4.36 -8.89
CA GLU A 116 -4.49 -4.77 -10.20
C GLU A 116 -3.63 -4.22 -11.33
N CYS A 117 -3.62 -4.92 -12.46
CA CYS A 117 -2.82 -4.59 -13.64
C CYS A 117 -3.70 -4.40 -14.87
N PHE A 118 -3.63 -3.22 -15.47
CA PHE A 118 -4.28 -2.90 -16.74
C PHE A 118 -3.24 -2.99 -17.86
N ALA A 119 -3.23 -4.12 -18.58
CA ALA A 119 -2.25 -4.39 -19.64
C ALA A 119 -2.88 -4.21 -21.02
N PHE A 120 -2.18 -3.56 -21.93
CA PHE A 120 -2.62 -3.47 -23.32
C PHE A 120 -2.75 -4.87 -23.92
N ARG A 121 -3.84 -5.10 -24.63
CA ARG A 121 -4.20 -6.44 -25.15
C ARG A 121 -3.12 -7.07 -26.01
N ASN A 122 -2.41 -6.27 -26.81
CA ASN A 122 -1.39 -6.72 -27.73
C ASN A 122 -0.10 -7.20 -27.04
N ILE A 123 0.13 -6.83 -25.76
CA ILE A 123 1.33 -7.23 -25.00
C ILE A 123 1.00 -8.12 -23.80
N ALA A 124 -0.26 -8.32 -23.49
CA ALA A 124 -0.69 -8.99 -22.25
C ALA A 124 -0.20 -10.45 -22.17
N ASP A 125 -0.20 -11.19 -23.29
CA ASP A 125 0.27 -12.59 -23.31
C ASP A 125 1.77 -12.66 -23.02
N GLU A 126 2.56 -11.75 -23.60
CA GLU A 126 4.00 -11.67 -23.35
C GLU A 126 4.28 -11.27 -21.90
N LEU A 127 3.55 -10.26 -21.38
CA LEU A 127 3.68 -9.82 -19.99
C LEU A 127 3.40 -10.96 -19.00
N ILE A 128 2.31 -11.70 -19.18
CA ILE A 128 1.95 -12.85 -18.34
C ILE A 128 3.03 -13.92 -18.40
N ALA A 129 3.53 -14.25 -19.61
CA ALA A 129 4.57 -15.24 -19.79
C ALA A 129 5.89 -14.83 -19.10
N GLU A 130 6.24 -13.53 -19.16
CA GLU A 130 7.43 -13.01 -18.46
C GLU A 130 7.21 -13.00 -16.93
N MET A 131 6.03 -12.61 -16.45
CA MET A 131 5.72 -12.65 -15.00
C MET A 131 5.87 -14.07 -14.41
N GLN A 132 5.47 -15.11 -15.17
CA GLN A 132 5.64 -16.50 -14.73
C GLN A 132 7.12 -16.88 -14.56
N LYS A 133 8.03 -16.33 -15.35
CA LYS A 133 9.49 -16.56 -15.21
C LYS A 133 10.05 -15.91 -13.93
N HIS A 134 9.35 -14.94 -13.36
CA HIS A 134 9.74 -14.24 -12.15
C HIS A 134 9.02 -14.74 -10.88
N GLY A 135 8.35 -15.91 -10.94
CA GLY A 135 7.70 -16.54 -9.79
C GLY A 135 6.21 -16.21 -9.64
N ALA A 136 5.55 -15.76 -10.71
CA ALA A 136 4.10 -15.67 -10.74
C ALA A 136 3.47 -16.99 -11.20
N TYR A 137 2.36 -17.40 -10.58
CA TYR A 137 1.57 -18.57 -10.97
C TYR A 137 0.23 -18.12 -11.55
N LEU A 138 -0.04 -18.50 -12.81
CA LEU A 138 -1.28 -18.13 -13.49
C LEU A 138 -2.39 -19.15 -13.19
N VAL A 139 -3.44 -18.70 -12.51
CA VAL A 139 -4.69 -19.47 -12.29
C VAL A 139 -5.74 -19.12 -13.34
N LYS A 140 -6.62 -20.09 -13.66
CA LYS A 140 -7.62 -19.96 -14.72
C LYS A 140 -8.95 -20.62 -14.35
N GLY A 141 -10.03 -20.14 -14.95
CA GLY A 141 -11.36 -20.74 -14.82
C GLY A 141 -11.80 -20.92 -13.37
N ASP A 142 -12.27 -22.09 -13.01
CA ASP A 142 -12.80 -22.41 -11.67
C ASP A 142 -11.79 -22.18 -10.53
N GLU A 143 -10.49 -22.12 -10.83
CA GLU A 143 -9.47 -21.83 -9.83
C GLU A 143 -9.59 -20.40 -9.30
N ILE A 144 -9.99 -19.46 -10.16
CA ILE A 144 -10.24 -18.05 -9.79
C ILE A 144 -11.42 -17.97 -8.82
N ASP A 145 -12.52 -18.69 -9.11
CA ASP A 145 -13.72 -18.71 -8.27
C ASP A 145 -13.43 -19.33 -6.89
N LYS A 146 -12.61 -20.38 -6.84
CA LYS A 146 -12.18 -20.99 -5.57
C LYS A 146 -11.34 -20.03 -4.74
N LEU A 147 -10.41 -19.31 -5.37
CA LEU A 147 -9.61 -18.30 -4.69
C LEU A 147 -10.47 -17.12 -4.24
N LEU A 148 -11.43 -16.67 -5.05
CA LEU A 148 -12.37 -15.61 -4.66
C LEU A 148 -13.14 -15.99 -3.41
N ALA A 149 -13.71 -17.20 -3.37
CA ALA A 149 -14.44 -17.70 -2.21
C ALA A 149 -13.57 -17.83 -0.94
N LEU A 150 -12.26 -18.11 -1.11
CA LEU A 150 -11.30 -18.20 -0.02
C LEU A 150 -10.89 -16.83 0.53
N CYS A 151 -10.61 -15.89 -0.39
CA CYS A 151 -10.01 -14.59 -0.10
C CYS A 151 -11.02 -13.53 0.33
N THR A 152 -12.30 -13.72 0.01
CA THR A 152 -13.33 -12.71 0.23
C THR A 152 -14.54 -13.26 0.97
N ILE A 153 -15.28 -12.35 1.59
CA ILE A 153 -16.58 -12.60 2.21
C ILE A 153 -17.58 -11.75 1.46
N GLU A 154 -18.54 -12.42 0.79
CA GLU A 154 -19.63 -11.74 0.13
C GLU A 154 -20.78 -11.49 1.11
N LYS A 155 -21.29 -10.26 1.14
CA LYS A 155 -22.48 -9.90 1.89
C LYS A 155 -23.32 -8.89 1.10
N ASN A 156 -24.53 -9.28 0.71
CA ASN A 156 -25.46 -8.43 -0.04
C ASN A 156 -24.86 -7.87 -1.35
N GLY A 157 -24.17 -8.69 -2.12
CA GLY A 157 -23.53 -8.29 -3.37
C GLY A 157 -22.28 -7.44 -3.21
N LYS A 158 -21.80 -7.24 -1.98
CA LYS A 158 -20.53 -6.54 -1.69
C LYS A 158 -19.50 -7.53 -1.18
N TYR A 159 -18.29 -7.38 -1.71
CA TYR A 159 -17.14 -8.16 -1.28
C TYR A 159 -16.33 -7.41 -0.25
N SER A 160 -15.82 -8.13 0.73
CA SER A 160 -14.85 -7.65 1.71
C SER A 160 -13.77 -8.72 1.89
N ILE A 161 -12.59 -8.31 2.33
CA ILE A 161 -11.47 -9.24 2.51
C ILE A 161 -11.75 -10.25 3.63
N ASN A 162 -11.34 -11.48 3.42
CA ASN A 162 -11.24 -12.48 4.47
C ASN A 162 -9.95 -12.26 5.25
N LYS A 163 -10.06 -11.69 6.45
CA LYS A 163 -8.91 -11.27 7.27
C LYS A 163 -7.99 -12.42 7.67
N ASP A 164 -8.48 -13.65 7.67
CA ASP A 164 -7.67 -14.82 8.04
C ASP A 164 -6.60 -15.14 6.99
N TRP A 165 -6.77 -14.61 5.79
CA TRP A 165 -5.88 -14.84 4.66
C TRP A 165 -4.96 -13.65 4.35
N VAL A 166 -5.15 -12.51 4.97
CA VAL A 166 -4.30 -11.32 4.77
C VAL A 166 -2.84 -11.64 5.09
N GLY A 167 -1.93 -11.30 4.19
CA GLY A 167 -0.49 -11.45 4.34
C GLY A 167 0.03 -12.89 4.32
N ARG A 168 -0.77 -13.87 3.91
CA ARG A 168 -0.30 -15.25 3.74
C ARG A 168 0.49 -15.40 2.44
N ASP A 169 1.41 -16.37 2.42
CA ASP A 169 2.22 -16.70 1.26
C ASP A 169 1.37 -17.24 0.10
N ALA A 170 1.72 -16.93 -1.15
CA ALA A 170 1.02 -17.39 -2.35
C ALA A 170 0.80 -18.91 -2.37
N LEU A 171 1.80 -19.69 -1.96
CA LEU A 171 1.70 -21.15 -1.90
C LEU A 171 0.62 -21.67 -0.95
N LYS A 172 0.29 -20.92 0.13
CA LYS A 172 -0.78 -21.30 1.05
C LYS A 172 -2.14 -21.19 0.40
N PHE A 173 -2.37 -20.13 -0.39
CA PHE A 173 -3.61 -19.98 -1.16
C PHE A 173 -3.78 -21.10 -2.17
N LEU A 174 -2.75 -21.36 -2.97
CA LEU A 174 -2.77 -22.40 -3.98
C LEU A 174 -3.02 -23.78 -3.38
N SER A 175 -2.32 -24.12 -2.30
CA SER A 175 -2.52 -25.36 -1.57
C SER A 175 -3.95 -25.51 -1.01
N ALA A 176 -4.52 -24.42 -0.46
CA ALA A 176 -5.87 -24.45 0.10
C ALA A 176 -6.97 -24.69 -0.94
N VAL A 177 -6.72 -24.32 -2.21
CA VAL A 177 -7.64 -24.60 -3.33
C VAL A 177 -7.25 -25.85 -4.13
N GLY A 178 -6.28 -26.64 -3.64
CA GLY A 178 -5.89 -27.92 -4.22
C GLY A 178 -4.93 -27.82 -5.41
N ILE A 179 -4.23 -26.70 -5.55
CA ILE A 179 -3.26 -26.47 -6.62
C ILE A 179 -1.84 -26.73 -6.11
N SER A 180 -1.07 -27.54 -6.83
CA SER A 180 0.37 -27.71 -6.62
C SER A 180 1.13 -26.75 -7.53
N ALA A 181 1.95 -25.88 -6.96
CA ALA A 181 2.75 -24.90 -7.68
C ALA A 181 4.24 -25.03 -7.36
N PRO A 182 5.14 -24.47 -8.20
CA PRO A 182 6.56 -24.41 -7.93
C PRO A 182 6.88 -23.75 -6.58
N ALA A 183 7.94 -24.22 -5.91
CA ALA A 183 8.28 -23.75 -4.56
C ALA A 183 8.72 -22.27 -4.50
N ASP A 184 9.14 -21.71 -5.61
CA ASP A 184 9.54 -20.31 -5.79
C ASP A 184 8.38 -19.38 -6.15
N THR A 185 7.13 -19.89 -6.16
CA THR A 185 5.93 -19.08 -6.41
C THR A 185 5.71 -18.07 -5.29
N LYS A 186 5.74 -16.78 -5.65
CA LYS A 186 5.55 -15.66 -4.72
C LYS A 186 4.34 -14.78 -5.02
N LEU A 187 3.74 -14.92 -6.22
CA LEU A 187 2.58 -14.16 -6.64
C LEU A 187 1.60 -15.09 -7.40
N ILE A 188 0.32 -14.90 -7.20
CA ILE A 188 -0.75 -15.50 -7.99
C ILE A 188 -1.24 -14.44 -8.96
N ILE A 189 -1.36 -14.78 -10.25
CA ILE A 189 -1.94 -13.90 -11.26
C ILE A 189 -3.15 -14.57 -11.90
N CYS A 190 -4.14 -13.76 -12.29
CA CYS A 190 -5.32 -14.22 -13.01
C CYS A 190 -5.80 -13.16 -13.99
N GLU A 191 -6.37 -13.58 -15.11
CA GLU A 191 -7.03 -12.66 -16.04
C GLU A 191 -8.51 -12.52 -15.66
N THR A 192 -8.96 -11.28 -15.53
CA THR A 192 -10.35 -10.96 -15.15
C THR A 192 -10.88 -9.75 -15.94
N ASN A 193 -12.15 -9.40 -15.70
CA ASN A 193 -12.69 -8.11 -16.16
C ASN A 193 -12.51 -7.04 -15.07
N LYS A 194 -12.72 -5.76 -15.44
CA LYS A 194 -12.54 -4.62 -14.54
C LYS A 194 -13.45 -4.63 -13.30
N ASP A 195 -14.60 -5.28 -13.37
CA ASP A 195 -15.59 -5.31 -12.28
C ASP A 195 -15.39 -6.49 -11.33
N HIS A 196 -14.38 -7.32 -11.58
CA HIS A 196 -14.08 -8.47 -10.73
C HIS A 196 -13.64 -8.03 -9.32
N PRO A 197 -14.08 -8.73 -8.25
CA PRO A 197 -13.72 -8.35 -6.89
C PRO A 197 -12.21 -8.25 -6.61
N PHE A 198 -11.38 -9.01 -7.31
CA PHE A 198 -9.91 -8.90 -7.20
C PHE A 198 -9.34 -7.60 -7.81
N VAL A 199 -10.09 -6.91 -8.64
CA VAL A 199 -9.75 -5.57 -9.17
C VAL A 199 -10.29 -4.48 -8.24
N GLN A 200 -11.50 -4.70 -7.69
CA GLN A 200 -12.23 -3.67 -6.97
C GLN A 200 -12.02 -3.68 -5.44
N THR A 201 -11.19 -4.59 -4.93
CA THR A 201 -10.98 -4.74 -3.48
C THR A 201 -9.50 -4.77 -3.14
N GLU A 202 -9.06 -3.91 -2.24
CA GLU A 202 -7.70 -3.99 -1.67
C GLU A 202 -7.56 -5.29 -0.89
N LEU A 203 -6.97 -6.32 -1.52
CA LEU A 203 -6.90 -7.65 -0.94
C LEU A 203 -5.87 -7.79 0.18
N MET A 204 -4.73 -7.09 0.08
CA MET A 204 -3.55 -7.29 0.94
C MET A 204 -3.09 -8.76 0.95
N MET A 205 -3.10 -9.38 -0.21
CA MET A 205 -2.73 -10.78 -0.48
C MET A 205 -1.95 -10.84 -1.78
N PRO A 206 -1.01 -11.78 -1.96
CA PRO A 206 -0.18 -11.86 -3.16
C PRO A 206 -0.98 -12.44 -4.36
N ILE A 207 -2.05 -11.75 -4.72
CA ILE A 207 -2.94 -12.05 -5.85
C ILE A 207 -3.12 -10.78 -6.66
N LEU A 208 -2.76 -10.83 -7.95
CA LEU A 208 -2.86 -9.72 -8.88
C LEU A 208 -3.80 -10.07 -10.03
N ALA A 209 -4.87 -9.31 -10.17
CA ALA A 209 -5.76 -9.41 -11.33
C ALA A 209 -5.18 -8.65 -12.52
N ILE A 210 -5.21 -9.26 -13.70
CA ILE A 210 -4.79 -8.66 -14.97
C ILE A 210 -6.04 -8.41 -15.81
N VAL A 211 -6.21 -7.16 -16.21
CA VAL A 211 -7.33 -6.71 -17.06
C VAL A 211 -6.77 -6.23 -18.39
N ARG A 212 -7.23 -6.81 -19.48
CA ARG A 212 -6.81 -6.39 -20.83
C ARG A 212 -7.54 -5.12 -21.25
N VAL A 213 -6.79 -4.15 -21.73
CA VAL A 213 -7.30 -2.88 -22.24
C VAL A 213 -6.88 -2.67 -23.69
N ASP A 214 -7.67 -1.90 -24.42
CA ASP A 214 -7.45 -1.70 -25.87
C ASP A 214 -6.57 -0.48 -26.17
N ASN A 215 -6.54 0.50 -25.26
CA ASN A 215 -5.77 1.74 -25.42
C ASN A 215 -5.58 2.44 -24.06
N ILE A 216 -4.81 3.53 -24.09
CA ILE A 216 -4.47 4.29 -22.89
C ILE A 216 -5.68 4.99 -22.25
N ASP A 217 -6.67 5.42 -23.01
CA ASP A 217 -7.85 6.08 -22.47
C ASP A 217 -8.64 5.11 -21.59
N GLN A 218 -8.91 3.92 -22.11
CA GLN A 218 -9.57 2.86 -21.36
C GLN A 218 -8.76 2.43 -20.14
N ALA A 219 -7.43 2.31 -20.28
CA ALA A 219 -6.56 1.95 -19.17
C ALA A 219 -6.63 2.98 -18.04
N ILE A 220 -6.57 4.27 -18.37
CA ILE A 220 -6.66 5.36 -17.39
C ILE A 220 -8.02 5.38 -16.71
N ASP A 221 -9.10 5.32 -17.48
CA ASP A 221 -10.46 5.38 -16.94
C ASP A 221 -10.70 4.24 -15.93
N TRP A 222 -10.30 3.02 -16.27
CA TRP A 222 -10.50 1.86 -15.40
C TRP A 222 -9.55 1.84 -14.21
N ALA A 223 -8.31 2.30 -14.38
CA ALA A 223 -7.36 2.43 -13.28
C ALA A 223 -7.81 3.48 -12.26
N VAL A 224 -8.32 4.63 -12.71
CA VAL A 224 -8.87 5.66 -11.82
C VAL A 224 -10.14 5.17 -11.10
N GLU A 225 -11.00 4.42 -11.80
CA GLU A 225 -12.18 3.79 -11.19
C GLU A 225 -11.78 2.79 -10.10
N ALA A 226 -10.79 1.92 -10.36
CA ALA A 226 -10.32 0.91 -9.42
C ALA A 226 -9.57 1.50 -8.21
N GLU A 227 -8.96 2.65 -8.35
CA GLU A 227 -8.27 3.38 -7.25
C GLU A 227 -9.25 3.97 -6.24
N HIS A 228 -10.54 4.07 -6.58
CA HIS A 228 -11.65 4.50 -5.72
C HIS A 228 -11.53 5.92 -5.12
N GLY A 229 -10.67 6.78 -5.67
CA GLY A 229 -10.43 8.12 -5.15
C GLY A 229 -9.67 8.17 -3.82
N ASN A 230 -8.98 7.08 -3.47
CA ASN A 230 -8.06 7.02 -2.31
C ASN A 230 -6.87 7.97 -2.50
N ARG A 231 -6.47 8.25 -3.75
CA ARG A 231 -5.33 9.09 -4.12
C ARG A 231 -4.03 8.69 -3.44
N HIS A 232 -3.87 7.37 -3.28
CA HIS A 232 -2.76 6.81 -2.52
C HIS A 232 -1.53 6.58 -3.39
N SER A 233 -1.58 5.61 -4.27
CA SER A 233 -0.47 5.21 -5.15
C SER A 233 -0.96 4.73 -6.50
N ALA A 234 -0.17 4.94 -7.55
CA ALA A 234 -0.40 4.38 -8.87
C ALA A 234 0.93 4.15 -9.60
N HIS A 235 0.94 3.21 -10.53
CA HIS A 235 2.14 2.77 -11.22
C HIS A 235 1.91 2.68 -12.71
N ILE A 236 2.96 2.90 -13.51
CA ILE A 236 2.90 2.74 -14.96
C ILE A 236 4.24 2.28 -15.53
N HIS A 237 4.21 1.30 -16.40
CA HIS A 237 5.33 0.92 -17.26
C HIS A 237 5.05 1.40 -18.68
N SER A 238 5.83 2.38 -19.12
CA SER A 238 5.69 3.05 -20.40
C SER A 238 6.95 3.84 -20.75
N LYS A 239 7.25 3.96 -22.03
CA LYS A 239 8.24 4.91 -22.59
C LYS A 239 7.57 6.11 -23.26
N ASN A 240 6.21 6.14 -23.32
CA ASN A 240 5.44 7.23 -23.88
C ASN A 240 5.20 8.32 -22.82
N VAL A 241 5.86 9.47 -22.97
CA VAL A 241 5.76 10.60 -22.03
C VAL A 241 4.34 11.15 -21.90
N ASP A 242 3.55 11.12 -23.00
CA ASP A 242 2.16 11.58 -22.97
C ASP A 242 1.28 10.64 -22.13
N HIS A 243 1.46 9.32 -22.25
CA HIS A 243 0.76 8.34 -21.41
C HIS A 243 1.11 8.53 -19.94
N LEU A 244 2.41 8.67 -19.61
CA LEU A 244 2.88 8.95 -18.25
C LEU A 244 2.22 10.21 -17.67
N THR A 245 2.21 11.30 -18.45
CA THR A 245 1.66 12.60 -18.02
C THR A 245 0.15 12.54 -17.83
N ARG A 246 -0.56 11.93 -18.78
CA ARG A 246 -2.03 11.82 -18.74
C ARG A 246 -2.50 11.01 -17.55
N PHE A 247 -1.88 9.86 -17.30
CA PHE A 247 -2.25 9.02 -16.16
C PHE A 247 -1.94 9.71 -14.83
N ALA A 248 -0.76 10.31 -14.68
CA ALA A 248 -0.41 11.03 -13.46
C ALA A 248 -1.41 12.15 -13.13
N ARG A 249 -1.88 12.89 -14.15
CA ARG A 249 -2.87 13.96 -13.98
C ARG A 249 -4.26 13.42 -13.64
N ALA A 250 -4.63 12.27 -14.18
CA ALA A 250 -5.95 11.71 -13.97
C ALA A 250 -6.11 11.03 -12.61
N VAL A 251 -5.08 10.33 -12.15
CA VAL A 251 -5.16 9.53 -10.91
C VAL A 251 -4.85 10.35 -9.65
N GLU A 252 -4.09 11.43 -9.77
CA GLU A 252 -3.78 12.40 -8.69
C GLU A 252 -3.29 11.76 -7.38
N THR A 253 -2.52 10.68 -7.46
CA THR A 253 -2.05 9.95 -6.28
C THR A 253 -0.87 10.62 -5.60
N THR A 254 -0.70 10.37 -4.30
CA THR A 254 0.44 10.81 -3.50
C THR A 254 1.76 10.22 -4.02
N ILE A 255 1.74 8.93 -4.40
CA ILE A 255 2.87 8.23 -5.03
C ILE A 255 2.51 7.91 -6.48
N PHE A 256 3.40 8.23 -7.39
CA PHE A 256 3.30 7.86 -8.79
C PHE A 256 4.61 7.29 -9.29
N VAL A 257 4.67 5.97 -9.49
CA VAL A 257 5.88 5.25 -9.88
C VAL A 257 5.89 4.96 -11.37
N LYS A 258 7.02 5.23 -12.02
CA LYS A 258 7.22 5.00 -13.45
C LYS A 258 8.37 4.01 -13.66
N ASN A 259 8.10 2.91 -14.39
CA ASN A 259 9.10 1.92 -14.81
C ASN A 259 9.95 1.35 -13.64
N ALA A 260 9.31 1.10 -12.50
CA ALA A 260 9.93 0.53 -11.31
C ALA A 260 8.88 -0.22 -10.48
N PRO A 261 9.27 -1.13 -9.58
CA PRO A 261 8.36 -1.76 -8.64
C PRO A 261 7.79 -0.74 -7.65
N SER A 262 6.63 -1.01 -7.10
CA SER A 262 5.90 -0.10 -6.19
C SER A 262 6.73 0.41 -5.01
N TYR A 263 7.58 -0.42 -4.43
CA TYR A 263 8.42 -0.04 -3.29
C TYR A 263 9.49 1.04 -3.62
N ALA A 264 9.75 1.30 -4.90
CA ALA A 264 10.56 2.46 -5.30
C ALA A 264 9.90 3.79 -4.87
N GLY A 265 8.55 3.82 -4.84
CA GLY A 265 7.79 4.98 -4.39
C GLY A 265 7.92 5.29 -2.90
N ILE A 266 8.40 4.35 -2.10
CA ILE A 266 8.71 4.57 -0.67
C ILE A 266 10.23 4.66 -0.41
N GLY A 267 11.03 4.87 -1.45
CA GLY A 267 12.47 5.11 -1.36
C GLY A 267 13.35 3.86 -1.41
N ALA A 268 12.78 2.66 -1.63
CA ALA A 268 13.56 1.43 -1.77
C ALA A 268 13.97 1.21 -3.23
N GLY A 269 15.20 1.58 -3.58
CA GLY A 269 15.72 1.49 -4.95
C GLY A 269 15.26 2.62 -5.89
N GLY A 270 14.53 3.61 -5.37
CA GLY A 270 14.11 4.82 -6.06
C GLY A 270 14.76 6.08 -5.50
N GLU A 271 14.42 7.23 -6.08
CA GLU A 271 14.86 8.53 -5.57
C GLU A 271 14.05 8.95 -4.32
N GLY A 272 14.68 9.73 -3.47
CA GLY A 272 14.07 10.32 -2.28
C GLY A 272 14.39 9.57 -0.98
N TYR A 273 13.72 9.98 0.09
CA TYR A 273 13.89 9.38 1.41
C TYR A 273 12.90 8.23 1.64
N THR A 274 13.27 7.32 2.51
CA THR A 274 12.42 6.18 2.87
C THR A 274 11.31 6.61 3.83
N THR A 275 10.08 6.16 3.57
CA THR A 275 8.94 6.36 4.46
C THR A 275 7.89 5.26 4.28
N PHE A 276 7.18 4.92 5.37
CA PHE A 276 6.04 4.00 5.35
C PHE A 276 4.73 4.66 5.79
N THR A 277 4.74 5.96 6.11
CA THR A 277 3.53 6.72 6.43
C THR A 277 3.20 7.62 5.25
N ILE A 278 2.24 7.20 4.43
CA ILE A 278 1.75 7.92 3.26
C ILE A 278 0.44 8.61 3.65
N ALA A 279 0.54 9.89 3.99
CA ALA A 279 -0.54 10.68 4.57
C ALA A 279 -1.33 11.45 3.49
N GLY A 280 -1.91 10.73 2.52
CA GLY A 280 -2.77 11.28 1.48
C GLY A 280 -4.00 12.00 2.04
N PRO A 281 -4.81 11.37 2.93
CA PRO A 281 -6.03 11.98 3.47
C PRO A 281 -5.84 13.30 4.20
N THR A 282 -4.69 13.54 4.82
CA THR A 282 -4.37 14.77 5.56
C THR A 282 -3.45 15.72 4.80
N GLY A 283 -2.94 15.30 3.64
CA GLY A 283 -2.21 16.14 2.71
C GLY A 283 -0.70 16.26 2.95
N GLU A 284 -0.14 15.61 3.99
CA GLU A 284 1.31 15.56 4.19
C GLU A 284 2.04 14.72 3.13
N GLY A 285 1.32 13.81 2.49
CA GLY A 285 1.89 12.92 1.47
C GLY A 285 2.94 11.99 2.05
N LEU A 286 4.13 11.94 1.43
CA LEU A 286 5.29 11.23 1.95
C LEU A 286 5.84 11.94 3.17
N THR A 287 5.75 11.30 4.32
CA THR A 287 6.16 11.91 5.59
C THR A 287 7.66 11.80 5.86
N ALA A 288 8.21 12.78 6.55
CA ALA A 288 9.56 12.78 7.10
C ALA A 288 9.53 13.38 8.50
N ALA A 289 10.67 13.45 9.17
CA ALA A 289 10.74 13.96 10.54
C ALA A 289 10.06 15.33 10.72
N HIS A 290 10.19 16.24 9.74
CA HIS A 290 9.56 17.58 9.79
C HIS A 290 8.02 17.51 9.76
N SER A 291 7.39 16.47 9.17
CA SER A 291 5.94 16.31 9.15
C SER A 291 5.35 16.19 10.55
N PHE A 292 6.11 15.64 11.48
CA PHE A 292 5.72 15.42 12.88
C PHE A 292 6.10 16.59 13.81
N THR A 293 6.47 17.75 13.26
CA THR A 293 6.86 18.94 14.00
C THR A 293 5.88 20.09 13.76
N ARG A 294 6.16 21.25 14.36
CA ARG A 294 5.45 22.52 14.09
C ARG A 294 6.40 23.51 13.42
N SER A 295 5.93 24.15 12.37
CA SER A 295 6.60 25.33 11.83
C SER A 295 6.47 26.49 12.80
N ARG A 296 7.57 27.16 13.08
CA ARG A 296 7.63 28.34 13.93
C ARG A 296 8.45 29.43 13.26
N ARG A 297 7.95 30.65 13.25
CA ARG A 297 8.74 31.83 12.87
C ARG A 297 9.33 32.43 14.14
N CYS A 298 10.63 32.58 14.17
CA CYS A 298 11.36 33.37 15.17
C CYS A 298 11.87 34.62 14.49
N VAL A 299 11.54 35.79 15.03
CA VAL A 299 11.95 37.09 14.49
C VAL A 299 12.79 37.80 15.52
N LEU A 300 13.92 38.28 15.10
CA LEU A 300 14.83 39.12 15.88
C LEU A 300 14.69 40.58 15.42
N VAL A 301 14.44 41.49 16.38
CA VAL A 301 14.44 42.92 16.19
C VAL A 301 15.22 43.51 17.36
N ASP A 302 16.08 44.48 17.16
CA ASP A 302 16.79 45.24 18.21
C ASP A 302 17.63 44.44 19.24
N GLY A 303 18.00 43.22 18.97
CA GLY A 303 18.81 42.44 19.88
C GLY A 303 18.87 40.95 19.49
N PHE A 304 19.89 40.25 19.97
CA PHE A 304 20.08 38.85 19.68
C PHE A 304 19.65 37.97 20.88
N HIS A 305 18.46 37.39 20.80
CA HIS A 305 17.96 36.45 21.80
C HIS A 305 17.69 35.13 21.13
N ILE A 306 18.45 34.09 21.46
CA ILE A 306 18.14 32.70 21.11
C ILE A 306 17.44 32.08 22.31
N VAL A 307 16.22 31.64 22.10
CA VAL A 307 15.40 30.97 23.13
C VAL A 307 15.13 29.53 22.70
#